data_5081543beef410592f5be16b52e3e50b
#
_entry.id   5081543beef410592f5be16b52e3e50b
#
_cell.length_a   1.000
_cell.length_b   1.000
_cell.length_c   1.000
_cell.angle_alpha   90.00
_cell.angle_beta   90.00
_cell.angle_gamma   90.00
#
_symmetry.space_group_name_H-M   'P 1'
#
loop_
_entity.id
_entity.type
_entity.pdbx_description
1 polymer ?
#
loop_
_entity_poly.entity_id
_entity_poly.type
_entity_poly.pdbx_seq_one_letter_code
_entity_poly.pdbx_strand_id
1 'polypeptide(L)'
;MKDFDLDSFLPYQLIVVATRLSREFSTLYHQKFGISVPEWRVVAHLAKSGTVSVREIHERVDMDKPKVSRAASRLEENGYVRKTQNPKDGRLVALTLTQKGQDMMAKLIPVADNFNAKLLDSLGPDADTFKAALKKLG
;
A
#
# COMPACT_ATOMS: atom_id res chain seq x y z
N MET A 1 -12.17 -39.01 0.64
CA MET A 1 -11.55 -37.72 0.24
C MET A 1 -10.35 -37.45 1.15
N LYS A 2 -9.25 -37.03 0.56
CA LYS A 2 -8.05 -36.71 1.34
C LYS A 2 -8.31 -35.41 2.12
N ASP A 3 -7.95 -35.42 3.40
CA ASP A 3 -8.09 -34.23 4.21
C ASP A 3 -7.11 -33.14 3.74
N PHE A 4 -7.62 -31.93 3.64
CA PHE A 4 -6.83 -30.76 3.27
C PHE A 4 -6.56 -29.92 4.53
N ASP A 5 -5.30 -29.70 4.84
CA ASP A 5 -4.91 -28.90 5.98
C ASP A 5 -4.74 -27.44 5.54
N LEU A 6 -5.81 -26.67 5.70
CA LEU A 6 -5.82 -25.25 5.34
C LEU A 6 -4.82 -24.45 6.15
N ASP A 7 -4.68 -24.76 7.45
CA ASP A 7 -3.83 -23.97 8.36
C ASP A 7 -2.34 -24.06 8.02
N SER A 8 -1.92 -25.12 7.34
CA SER A 8 -0.54 -25.28 6.87
C SER A 8 -0.36 -24.92 5.39
N PHE A 9 -1.43 -24.52 4.71
CA PHE A 9 -1.36 -24.13 3.30
C PHE A 9 -0.76 -22.72 3.17
N LEU A 10 0.41 -22.63 2.55
CA LEU A 10 1.20 -21.39 2.55
C LEU A 10 0.47 -20.16 1.98
N PRO A 11 -0.23 -20.26 0.83
CA PRO A 11 -0.97 -19.08 0.33
C PRO A 11 -2.00 -18.54 1.33
N TYR A 12 -2.67 -19.42 2.06
CA TYR A 12 -3.64 -19.04 3.06
C TYR A 12 -2.95 -18.36 4.26
N GLN A 13 -1.85 -18.93 4.74
CA GLN A 13 -1.07 -18.36 5.84
C GLN A 13 -0.58 -16.95 5.50
N LEU A 14 -0.09 -16.76 4.27
CA LEU A 14 0.40 -15.45 3.82
C LEU A 14 -0.72 -14.41 3.78
N ILE A 15 -1.89 -14.76 3.27
CA ILE A 15 -3.03 -13.84 3.21
C ILE A 15 -3.48 -13.45 4.62
N VAL A 16 -3.60 -14.41 5.52
CA VAL A 16 -4.06 -14.16 6.89
C VAL A 16 -3.10 -13.22 7.62
N VAL A 17 -1.81 -13.52 7.56
CA VAL A 17 -0.80 -12.69 8.24
C VAL A 17 -0.71 -11.31 7.61
N ALA A 18 -0.66 -11.22 6.28
CA ALA A 18 -0.58 -9.94 5.58
C ALA A 18 -1.80 -9.06 5.87
N THR A 19 -3.00 -9.65 5.87
CA THR A 19 -4.23 -8.92 6.16
C THR A 19 -4.23 -8.38 7.59
N ARG A 20 -3.78 -9.18 8.55
CA ARG A 20 -3.70 -8.77 9.96
C ARG A 20 -2.73 -7.62 10.15
N LEU A 21 -1.53 -7.73 9.57
CA LEU A 21 -0.51 -6.68 9.67
C LEU A 21 -0.96 -5.38 8.98
N SER A 22 -1.59 -5.50 7.82
CA SER A 22 -2.14 -4.36 7.10
C SER A 22 -3.21 -3.64 7.92
N ARG A 23 -4.08 -4.41 8.58
CA ARG A 23 -5.13 -3.85 9.46
C ARG A 23 -4.54 -3.14 10.66
N GLU A 24 -3.56 -3.74 11.33
CA GLU A 24 -2.89 -3.12 12.48
C GLU A 24 -2.25 -1.78 12.10
N PHE A 25 -1.53 -1.77 10.99
CA PHE A 25 -0.92 -0.53 10.52
C PHE A 25 -1.97 0.51 10.11
N SER A 26 -3.09 0.08 9.52
CA SER A 26 -4.15 0.99 9.07
C SER A 26 -4.76 1.80 10.22
N THR A 27 -4.80 1.26 11.43
CA THR A 27 -5.32 2.01 12.59
C THR A 27 -4.50 3.26 12.84
N LEU A 28 -3.21 3.22 12.57
CA LEU A 28 -2.30 4.35 12.83
C LEU A 28 -2.54 5.50 11.85
N TYR A 29 -2.59 5.22 10.54
CA TYR A 29 -2.80 6.30 9.57
C TYR A 29 -4.26 6.73 9.47
N HIS A 30 -5.21 5.82 9.72
CA HIS A 30 -6.62 6.20 9.72
C HIS A 30 -6.94 7.18 10.84
N GLN A 31 -6.41 6.96 12.04
CA GLN A 31 -6.62 7.87 13.17
C GLN A 31 -6.05 9.26 12.91
N LYS A 32 -4.88 9.33 12.28
CA LYS A 32 -4.21 10.61 12.03
C LYS A 32 -4.78 11.39 10.85
N PHE A 33 -5.13 10.70 9.76
CA PHE A 33 -5.45 11.34 8.49
C PHE A 33 -6.77 10.89 7.88
N GLY A 34 -7.42 9.89 8.46
CA GLY A 34 -8.70 9.40 7.95
C GLY A 34 -8.62 8.67 6.61
N ILE A 35 -7.44 8.27 6.18
CA ILE A 35 -7.28 7.57 4.90
C ILE A 35 -7.46 6.05 5.09
N SER A 36 -7.96 5.42 4.04
CA SER A 36 -8.21 3.98 3.99
C SER A 36 -6.98 3.21 3.52
N VAL A 37 -7.04 1.86 3.59
CA VAL A 37 -5.99 0.99 3.08
C VAL A 37 -5.70 1.25 1.59
N PRO A 38 -6.71 1.29 0.69
CA PRO A 38 -6.42 1.60 -0.72
C PRO A 38 -5.78 2.98 -0.91
N GLU A 39 -6.23 3.99 -0.17
CA GLU A 39 -5.66 5.33 -0.23
C GLU A 39 -4.21 5.35 0.24
N TRP A 40 -3.90 4.65 1.32
CA TRP A 40 -2.52 4.51 1.80
C TRP A 40 -1.61 3.90 0.72
N ARG A 41 -2.07 2.82 0.08
CA ARG A 41 -1.30 2.16 -0.98
C ARG A 41 -1.00 3.08 -2.14
N VAL A 42 -1.97 3.92 -2.52
CA VAL A 42 -1.79 4.90 -3.58
C VAL A 42 -0.76 5.96 -3.19
N VAL A 43 -0.92 6.60 -2.02
CA VAL A 43 0.00 7.68 -1.61
C VAL A 43 1.41 7.17 -1.35
N ALA A 44 1.55 5.99 -0.77
CA ALA A 44 2.86 5.37 -0.55
C ALA A 44 3.57 5.11 -1.87
N HIS A 45 2.84 4.65 -2.87
CA HIS A 45 3.40 4.40 -4.20
C HIS A 45 3.81 5.70 -4.88
N LEU A 46 3.00 6.75 -4.77
CA LEU A 46 3.32 8.06 -5.31
C LEU A 46 4.55 8.67 -4.62
N ALA A 47 4.69 8.48 -3.31
CA ALA A 47 5.86 8.96 -2.58
C ALA A 47 7.15 8.30 -3.07
N LYS A 48 7.07 7.04 -3.49
CA LYS A 48 8.22 6.29 -4.02
C LYS A 48 8.54 6.70 -5.46
N SER A 49 7.52 6.85 -6.30
CA SER A 49 7.68 6.90 -7.76
C SER A 49 7.40 8.28 -8.37
N GLY A 50 6.91 9.25 -7.60
CA GLY A 50 6.54 10.56 -8.11
C GLY A 50 5.22 10.55 -8.85
N THR A 51 5.21 11.04 -10.09
CA THR A 51 4.01 11.04 -10.92
C THR A 51 3.81 9.66 -11.55
N VAL A 52 2.64 9.07 -11.32
CA VAL A 52 2.33 7.72 -11.79
C VAL A 52 0.90 7.67 -12.31
N SER A 53 0.65 6.90 -13.36
CA SER A 53 -0.71 6.70 -13.87
C SER A 53 -1.51 5.76 -12.97
N VAL A 54 -2.85 5.91 -13.01
CA VAL A 54 -3.77 4.98 -12.31
C VAL A 54 -3.52 3.54 -12.77
N ARG A 55 -3.24 3.34 -14.07
CA ARG A 55 -2.94 2.01 -14.63
C ARG A 55 -1.70 1.39 -13.98
N GLU A 56 -0.62 2.16 -13.84
CA GLU A 56 0.61 1.66 -13.23
C GLU A 56 0.42 1.30 -11.76
N ILE A 57 -0.34 2.11 -11.02
CA ILE A 57 -0.65 1.82 -9.62
C ILE A 57 -1.44 0.52 -9.52
N HIS A 58 -2.49 0.38 -10.33
CA HIS A 58 -3.31 -0.84 -10.37
C HIS A 58 -2.45 -2.09 -10.59
N GLU A 59 -1.51 -2.03 -11.53
CA GLU A 59 -0.65 -3.16 -11.85
C GLU A 59 0.32 -3.51 -10.71
N ARG A 60 0.82 -2.49 -9.99
CA ARG A 60 1.87 -2.68 -8.97
C ARG A 60 1.34 -3.01 -7.60
N VAL A 61 0.17 -2.49 -7.22
CA VAL A 61 -0.34 -2.67 -5.86
C VAL A 61 -1.32 -3.84 -5.71
N ASP A 62 -1.52 -4.59 -6.78
CA ASP A 62 -2.42 -5.76 -6.80
C ASP A 62 -3.82 -5.43 -6.28
N MET A 63 -4.37 -4.32 -6.75
CA MET A 63 -5.75 -3.91 -6.51
C MET A 63 -6.46 -3.74 -7.84
N ASP A 64 -7.77 -4.01 -7.87
CA ASP A 64 -8.53 -3.78 -9.09
C ASP A 64 -8.59 -2.29 -9.46
N LYS A 65 -8.73 -2.02 -10.75
CA LYS A 65 -8.71 -0.65 -11.28
C LYS A 65 -9.82 0.25 -10.69
N PRO A 66 -11.06 -0.22 -10.54
CA PRO A 66 -12.10 0.60 -9.88
C PRO A 66 -11.75 1.01 -8.46
N LYS A 67 -11.12 0.12 -7.68
CA LYS A 67 -10.71 0.40 -6.31
C LYS A 67 -9.64 1.49 -6.28
N VAL A 68 -8.65 1.42 -7.16
CA VAL A 68 -7.60 2.44 -7.30
C VAL A 68 -8.23 3.78 -7.71
N SER A 69 -9.14 3.77 -8.68
CA SER A 69 -9.81 4.98 -9.14
C SER A 69 -10.62 5.67 -8.05
N ARG A 70 -11.34 4.90 -7.24
CA ARG A 70 -12.10 5.45 -6.10
C ARG A 70 -11.19 6.03 -5.04
N ALA A 71 -10.09 5.33 -4.72
CA ALA A 71 -9.11 5.83 -3.76
C ALA A 71 -8.49 7.14 -4.25
N ALA A 72 -8.12 7.21 -5.53
CA ALA A 72 -7.56 8.42 -6.13
C ALA A 72 -8.56 9.59 -6.07
N SER A 73 -9.84 9.34 -6.34
CA SER A 73 -10.87 10.38 -6.28
C SER A 73 -11.05 10.94 -4.87
N ARG A 74 -11.06 10.07 -3.85
CA ARG A 74 -11.16 10.51 -2.46
C ARG A 74 -9.93 11.30 -2.02
N LEU A 75 -8.75 10.85 -2.43
CA LEU A 75 -7.51 11.57 -2.13
C LEU A 75 -7.49 12.94 -2.79
N GLU A 76 -8.01 13.06 -4.00
CA GLU A 76 -8.14 14.35 -4.68
C GLU A 76 -9.12 15.27 -3.97
N GLU A 77 -10.28 14.75 -3.58
CA GLU A 77 -11.29 15.51 -2.82
C GLU A 77 -10.71 16.07 -1.52
N ASN A 78 -9.86 15.30 -0.86
CA ASN A 78 -9.23 15.71 0.39
C ASN A 78 -7.93 16.49 0.19
N GLY A 79 -7.56 16.75 -1.04
CA GLY A 79 -6.43 17.62 -1.37
C GLY A 79 -5.07 16.98 -1.29
N TYR A 80 -4.97 15.65 -1.17
CA TYR A 80 -3.69 14.94 -1.06
C TYR A 80 -3.05 14.63 -2.40
N VAL A 81 -3.84 14.47 -3.45
CA VAL A 81 -3.33 14.19 -4.80
C VAL A 81 -3.98 15.12 -5.82
N ARG A 82 -3.29 15.28 -6.94
CA ARG A 82 -3.80 15.96 -8.13
C ARG A 82 -3.86 14.96 -9.25
N LYS A 83 -4.98 14.94 -9.98
CA LYS A 83 -5.14 14.19 -11.21
C LYS A 83 -4.85 15.08 -12.39
N THR A 84 -4.06 14.58 -13.33
CA THR A 84 -3.87 15.23 -14.63
C THR A 84 -4.17 14.22 -15.71
N GLN A 85 -4.88 14.67 -16.76
CA GLN A 85 -5.20 13.84 -17.89
C GLN A 85 -4.05 13.92 -18.89
N ASN A 86 -3.67 12.78 -19.50
CA ASN A 86 -2.65 12.77 -20.53
C ASN A 86 -3.17 13.53 -21.75
N PRO A 87 -2.47 14.58 -22.23
CA PRO A 87 -2.96 15.36 -23.37
C PRO A 87 -3.01 14.57 -24.67
N LYS A 88 -2.25 13.50 -24.82
CA LYS A 88 -2.24 12.65 -26.01
C LYS A 88 -3.23 11.49 -25.91
N ASP A 89 -3.49 11.00 -24.71
CA ASP A 89 -4.45 9.94 -24.47
C ASP A 89 -5.24 10.26 -23.21
N GLY A 90 -6.45 10.80 -23.38
CA GLY A 90 -7.32 11.21 -22.29
C GLY A 90 -7.78 10.08 -21.36
N ARG A 91 -7.50 8.81 -21.74
CA ARG A 91 -7.80 7.66 -20.89
C ARG A 91 -6.70 7.40 -19.84
N LEU A 92 -5.52 7.99 -20.03
CA LEU A 92 -4.42 7.88 -19.08
C LEU A 92 -4.48 9.02 -18.08
N VAL A 93 -4.80 8.70 -16.83
CA VAL A 93 -4.86 9.66 -15.73
C VAL A 93 -3.60 9.48 -14.89
N ALA A 94 -2.83 10.56 -14.78
CA ALA A 94 -1.64 10.59 -13.92
C ALA A 94 -1.99 11.18 -12.56
N LEU A 95 -1.37 10.66 -11.52
CA LEU A 95 -1.53 11.11 -10.13
C LEU A 95 -0.21 11.66 -9.62
N THR A 96 -0.28 12.73 -8.87
CA THR A 96 0.86 13.37 -8.21
C THR A 96 0.44 13.81 -6.82
N LEU A 97 1.33 13.67 -5.82
CA LEU A 97 1.07 14.22 -4.49
C LEU A 97 1.11 15.73 -4.54
N THR A 98 0.12 16.36 -3.89
CA THR A 98 0.15 17.79 -3.62
C THR A 98 1.12 18.06 -2.47
N GLN A 99 1.35 19.32 -2.14
CA GLN A 99 2.15 19.66 -0.96
C GLN A 99 1.53 19.06 0.30
N LYS A 100 0.20 19.11 0.42
CA LYS A 100 -0.52 18.49 1.54
C LYS A 100 -0.27 16.99 1.59
N GLY A 101 -0.27 16.32 0.44
CA GLY A 101 0.05 14.89 0.34
C GLY A 101 1.49 14.57 0.73
N GLN A 102 2.42 15.40 0.29
CA GLN A 102 3.84 15.26 0.67
C GLN A 102 4.02 15.44 2.17
N ASP A 103 3.36 16.43 2.77
CA ASP A 103 3.42 16.69 4.21
C ASP A 103 2.84 15.52 5.01
N MET A 104 1.73 14.95 4.54
CA MET A 104 1.15 13.76 5.15
C MET A 104 2.14 12.59 5.12
N MET A 105 2.76 12.33 3.97
CA MET A 105 3.73 11.24 3.84
C MET A 105 4.95 11.48 4.71
N ALA A 106 5.42 12.71 4.83
CA ALA A 106 6.55 13.03 5.71
C ALA A 106 6.25 12.68 7.17
N LYS A 107 4.99 12.76 7.59
CA LYS A 107 4.57 12.36 8.93
C LYS A 107 4.33 10.86 9.07
N LEU A 108 3.89 10.20 7.99
CA LEU A 108 3.60 8.76 8.02
C LEU A 108 4.85 7.89 7.86
N ILE A 109 5.87 8.36 7.16
CA ILE A 109 7.09 7.58 6.94
C ILE A 109 7.73 7.14 8.26
N PRO A 110 7.93 8.01 9.27
CA PRO A 110 8.48 7.56 10.55
C PRO A 110 7.59 6.53 11.26
N VAL A 111 6.26 6.66 11.14
CA VAL A 111 5.30 5.71 11.71
C VAL A 111 5.44 4.35 11.03
N ALA A 112 5.54 4.34 9.70
CA ALA A 112 5.75 3.12 8.93
C ALA A 112 7.09 2.46 9.25
N ASP A 113 8.16 3.24 9.34
CA ASP A 113 9.48 2.73 9.66
C ASP A 113 9.52 2.11 11.06
N ASN A 114 8.87 2.74 12.04
CA ASN A 114 8.77 2.22 13.39
C ASN A 114 7.97 0.92 13.44
N PHE A 115 6.85 0.86 12.71
CA PHE A 115 6.04 -0.35 12.62
C PHE A 115 6.85 -1.49 12.01
N ASN A 116 7.56 -1.22 10.92
CA ASN A 116 8.39 -2.19 10.24
C ASN A 116 9.54 -2.68 11.13
N ALA A 117 10.21 -1.77 11.86
CA ALA A 117 11.29 -2.12 12.77
C ALA A 117 10.82 -3.06 13.87
N LYS A 118 9.65 -2.79 14.48
CA LYS A 118 9.08 -3.66 15.50
C LYS A 118 8.73 -5.04 14.96
N LEU A 119 8.22 -5.08 13.73
CA LEU A 119 7.91 -6.34 13.07
C LEU A 119 9.16 -7.18 12.83
N LEU A 120 10.22 -6.56 12.34
CA LEU A 120 11.49 -7.23 12.12
C LEU A 120 12.11 -7.70 13.43
N ASP A 121 12.03 -6.90 14.48
CA ASP A 121 12.51 -7.28 15.83
C ASP A 121 11.78 -8.51 16.35
N SER A 122 10.49 -8.63 16.08
CA SER A 122 9.71 -9.81 16.51
C SER A 122 10.14 -11.10 15.82
N LEU A 123 10.75 -11.00 14.64
CA LEU A 123 11.30 -12.14 13.91
C LEU A 123 12.71 -12.53 14.42
N GLY A 124 13.38 -11.63 15.14
CA GLY A 124 14.70 -11.87 15.71
C GLY A 124 15.72 -12.25 14.63
N PRO A 125 16.48 -13.34 14.85
CA PRO A 125 17.53 -13.75 13.90
C PRO A 125 16.99 -14.24 12.55
N ASP A 126 15.69 -14.49 12.43
CA ASP A 126 15.06 -14.97 11.20
C ASP A 126 14.67 -13.84 10.24
N ALA A 127 14.81 -12.58 10.63
CA ALA A 127 14.30 -11.44 9.85
C ALA A 127 14.89 -11.38 8.43
N ASP A 128 16.22 -11.49 8.29
CA ASP A 128 16.87 -11.41 6.98
C ASP A 128 16.53 -12.62 6.11
N THR A 129 16.48 -13.80 6.71
CA THR A 129 16.10 -15.04 6.01
C THR A 129 14.66 -14.96 5.52
N PHE A 130 13.77 -14.44 6.35
CA PHE A 130 12.37 -14.26 5.98
C PHE A 130 12.22 -13.27 4.82
N LYS A 131 12.90 -12.12 4.87
CA LYS A 131 12.85 -11.13 3.80
C LYS A 131 13.36 -11.70 2.48
N ALA A 132 14.46 -12.45 2.52
CA ALA A 132 15.01 -13.11 1.33
C ALA A 132 14.04 -14.15 0.76
N ALA A 133 13.42 -14.95 1.63
CA ALA A 133 12.44 -15.96 1.23
C ALA A 133 11.20 -15.31 0.60
N LEU A 134 10.72 -14.21 1.18
CA LEU A 134 9.57 -13.47 0.66
C LEU A 134 9.82 -12.95 -0.75
N LYS A 135 11.03 -12.45 -1.02
CA LYS A 135 11.43 -11.99 -2.36
C LYS A 135 11.37 -13.11 -3.41
N LYS A 136 11.69 -14.34 -3.02
CA LYS A 136 11.65 -15.48 -3.95
C LYS A 136 10.22 -15.80 -4.39
N LEU A 137 9.24 -15.48 -3.57
CA LEU A 137 7.83 -15.75 -3.88
C LEU A 137 7.20 -14.69 -4.77
N GLY A 138 7.71 -13.47 -4.70
CA GLY A 138 7.13 -12.31 -5.43
C GLY A 138 8.10 -11.64 -6.42
#